data_744367c8c07ffc6c4c37387e5cb2a859
#
_entry.id   744367c8c07ffc6c4c37387e5cb2a859
#
_cell.length_a   1.000
_cell.length_b   1.000
_cell.length_c   1.000
_cell.angle_alpha   90.00
_cell.angle_beta   90.00
_cell.angle_gamma   90.00
#
_symmetry.space_group_name_H-M   'P 1'
#
loop_
_entity.id
_entity.type
_entity.pdbx_description
1 polymer ?
#
loop_
_entity_poly.entity_id
_entity_poly.type
_entity_poly.pdbx_seq_one_letter_code
_entity_poly.pdbx_strand_id
1 'polypeptide(L)'
;MMKTSLRCILAGFASCTILYASASPLQPKAVDELTGHELSAQYYAYPYTDSPAPALTPAPDGYEPFHIEHYGRHGSRWLIDQRDYEYPVAELEKAERNGYLTPLGKETLKLLRDIAAKEQGRREELTDMGALQHQLIGERMVRNFPKVFAPGSTVNAKSTIVIRCILSMVNELNSINKLAPGVKVLADASNADMRYMNFDDTTGVKIRKAAKKKELKKFQAKYPEKGVFLTRLITNPEFIRDSIDNSRVERRLWRVLSNMQSHIGMPWLTDRVFSHEEQHGQWMRSNANWFVEAGNSKLTKNRAQYSQRHLLRNFIESADTAVASPRVSANLRFGHDGMVLPLTVLMEINDYAREINSLDQLEQSRWYCQDIIPMAANIQMIFYRPTDSTATDDVLVKVLLNENEIVLPGTPVSGPYYRWKDLRKYYLEKLDSFKE
;
A
#
# COMPACT_ATOMS: atom_id res chain seq x y z
N MET A 1 -64.71 37.67 -40.87
CA MET A 1 -63.21 37.64 -41.11
C MET A 1 -62.52 37.32 -39.79
N MET A 2 -62.25 36.06 -39.52
CA MET A 2 -61.49 35.60 -38.33
C MET A 2 -60.09 35.19 -38.77
N LYS A 3 -59.08 35.84 -38.18
CA LYS A 3 -57.71 35.48 -38.39
C LYS A 3 -57.29 34.53 -37.28
N THR A 4 -57.05 33.29 -37.68
CA THR A 4 -56.45 32.24 -36.82
C THR A 4 -54.91 32.39 -36.79
N SER A 5 -54.34 32.65 -35.62
CA SER A 5 -52.89 32.70 -35.45
C SER A 5 -52.40 31.34 -34.97
N LEU A 6 -51.51 30.74 -35.77
CA LEU A 6 -50.81 29.46 -35.49
C LEU A 6 -49.59 29.76 -34.57
N ARG A 7 -49.64 29.25 -33.33
CA ARG A 7 -48.46 29.27 -32.44
C ARG A 7 -47.62 28.03 -32.65
N CYS A 8 -46.43 28.20 -33.19
CA CYS A 8 -45.38 27.16 -33.22
C CYS A 8 -44.76 27.04 -31.81
N ILE A 9 -44.86 25.86 -31.22
CA ILE A 9 -44.15 25.52 -29.99
C ILE A 9 -42.80 24.91 -30.43
N LEU A 10 -41.70 25.65 -30.23
CA LEU A 10 -40.33 25.10 -30.31
C LEU A 10 -40.04 24.34 -29.03
N ALA A 11 -39.96 23.01 -29.08
CA ALA A 11 -39.41 22.18 -28.04
C ALA A 11 -37.89 22.25 -28.11
N GLY A 12 -37.29 22.98 -27.19
CA GLY A 12 -35.82 22.99 -27.01
C GLY A 12 -35.38 21.69 -26.33
N PHE A 13 -34.66 20.84 -27.06
CA PHE A 13 -33.90 19.74 -26.46
C PHE A 13 -32.69 20.36 -25.76
N ALA A 14 -32.73 20.41 -24.42
CA ALA A 14 -31.54 20.67 -23.63
C ALA A 14 -30.69 19.40 -23.61
N SER A 15 -29.64 19.34 -24.41
CA SER A 15 -28.59 18.33 -24.28
C SER A 15 -27.83 18.55 -22.97
N CYS A 16 -28.15 17.77 -21.96
CA CYS A 16 -27.36 17.70 -20.73
C CYS A 16 -26.07 16.95 -21.04
N THR A 17 -25.01 17.65 -21.44
CA THR A 17 -23.66 17.09 -21.46
C THR A 17 -23.22 16.87 -20.02
N ILE A 18 -23.32 15.61 -19.56
CA ILE A 18 -22.70 15.19 -18.30
C ILE A 18 -21.17 15.21 -18.57
N LEU A 19 -20.52 16.26 -18.10
CA LEU A 19 -19.06 16.29 -17.98
C LEU A 19 -18.68 15.25 -16.92
N TYR A 20 -18.25 14.07 -17.35
CA TYR A 20 -17.54 13.15 -16.49
C TYR A 20 -16.23 13.84 -16.09
N ALA A 21 -16.16 14.33 -14.88
CA ALA A 21 -14.90 14.70 -14.29
C ALA A 21 -14.07 13.40 -14.21
N SER A 22 -13.09 13.26 -15.09
CA SER A 22 -12.07 12.22 -14.94
C SER A 22 -11.44 12.44 -13.56
N ALA A 23 -11.49 11.43 -12.70
CA ALA A 23 -10.77 11.47 -11.44
C ALA A 23 -9.30 11.73 -11.77
N SER A 24 -8.83 12.94 -11.49
CA SER A 24 -7.41 13.23 -11.60
C SER A 24 -6.69 12.37 -10.58
N PRO A 25 -5.57 11.72 -10.93
CA PRO A 25 -4.77 10.97 -9.95
C PRO A 25 -4.53 11.86 -8.74
N LEU A 26 -4.69 11.31 -7.54
CA LEU A 26 -4.38 12.02 -6.31
C LEU A 26 -2.97 12.60 -6.44
N GLN A 27 -2.87 13.93 -6.47
CA GLN A 27 -1.57 14.58 -6.49
C GLN A 27 -0.94 14.38 -5.10
N PRO A 28 0.27 13.81 -5.01
CA PRO A 28 0.94 13.65 -3.73
C PRO A 28 1.08 15.01 -3.04
N LYS A 29 0.80 15.06 -1.74
CA LYS A 29 0.98 16.25 -0.89
C LYS A 29 2.41 16.77 -0.94
N ALA A 30 2.65 18.03 -0.65
CA ALA A 30 3.98 18.51 -0.33
C ALA A 30 4.42 17.91 1.03
N VAL A 31 5.72 17.78 1.25
CA VAL A 31 6.25 17.10 2.46
C VAL A 31 5.84 17.80 3.75
N ASP A 32 5.80 19.13 3.73
CA ASP A 32 5.38 19.97 4.85
C ASP A 32 3.87 19.86 5.17
N GLU A 33 3.08 19.31 4.27
CA GLU A 33 1.65 19.01 4.45
C GLU A 33 1.40 17.59 5.00
N LEU A 34 2.44 16.75 5.08
CA LEU A 34 2.29 15.38 5.61
C LEU A 34 2.06 15.41 7.11
N THR A 35 1.05 14.66 7.54
CA THR A 35 0.76 14.45 8.97
C THR A 35 1.79 13.50 9.60
N GLY A 36 1.89 13.50 10.94
CA GLY A 36 2.72 12.53 11.65
C GLY A 36 2.36 11.07 11.35
N HIS A 37 1.09 10.79 11.07
CA HIS A 37 0.66 9.46 10.62
C HIS A 37 1.29 9.10 9.26
N GLU A 38 1.25 10.00 8.29
CA GLU A 38 1.83 9.80 6.95
C GLU A 38 3.36 9.75 7.01
N LEU A 39 4.00 10.54 7.89
CA LEU A 39 5.44 10.50 8.15
C LEU A 39 5.91 9.21 8.84
N SER A 40 5.00 8.28 9.13
CA SER A 40 5.34 6.93 9.64
C SER A 40 5.81 5.97 8.53
N ALA A 41 5.90 6.40 7.28
CA ALA A 41 6.38 5.61 6.14
C ALA A 41 5.60 4.28 6.01
N GLN A 42 6.28 3.14 5.95
CA GLN A 42 5.66 1.81 5.83
C GLN A 42 4.78 1.38 7.02
N TYR A 43 4.78 2.13 8.12
CA TYR A 43 3.90 1.91 9.27
C TYR A 43 2.59 2.69 9.18
N TYR A 44 2.42 3.50 8.14
CA TYR A 44 1.17 4.21 7.91
C TYR A 44 0.01 3.22 7.84
N ALA A 45 -1.04 3.46 8.62
CA ALA A 45 -2.24 2.64 8.61
C ALA A 45 -2.99 2.77 7.27
N TYR A 46 -3.84 1.81 6.95
CA TYR A 46 -4.64 1.88 5.73
C TYR A 46 -5.58 3.09 5.78
N PRO A 47 -5.52 4.00 4.78
CA PRO A 47 -6.19 5.31 4.89
C PRO A 47 -7.71 5.22 4.96
N TYR A 48 -8.30 4.14 4.44
CA TYR A 48 -9.76 3.94 4.41
C TYR A 48 -10.25 2.98 5.48
N THR A 49 -9.62 2.99 6.65
CA THR A 49 -10.10 2.26 7.83
C THR A 49 -11.17 3.09 8.57
N ASP A 50 -10.89 4.36 8.79
CA ASP A 50 -11.78 5.29 9.52
C ASP A 50 -12.46 6.33 8.60
N SER A 51 -12.21 6.26 7.30
CA SER A 51 -12.79 7.14 6.28
C SER A 51 -13.31 6.33 5.09
N PRO A 52 -14.28 6.86 4.33
CA PRO A 52 -14.78 6.18 3.14
C PRO A 52 -13.71 6.13 2.05
N ALA A 53 -13.63 4.99 1.34
CA ALA A 53 -12.84 4.90 0.12
C ALA A 53 -13.45 5.78 -0.99
N PRO A 54 -12.65 6.23 -1.98
CA PRO A 54 -13.16 7.03 -3.10
C PRO A 54 -14.25 6.30 -3.89
N ALA A 55 -15.20 7.08 -4.41
CA ALA A 55 -16.15 6.55 -5.37
C ALA A 55 -15.44 6.18 -6.67
N LEU A 56 -15.77 5.03 -7.22
CA LEU A 56 -15.18 4.55 -8.47
C LEU A 56 -16.00 5.03 -9.68
N THR A 57 -15.31 5.31 -10.78
CA THR A 57 -15.94 5.57 -12.08
C THR A 57 -16.81 4.38 -12.49
N PRO A 58 -18.10 4.58 -12.82
CA PRO A 58 -18.97 3.51 -13.29
C PRO A 58 -18.41 2.78 -14.50
N ALA A 59 -18.79 1.50 -14.69
CA ALA A 59 -18.47 0.77 -15.90
C ALA A 59 -18.94 1.53 -17.14
N PRO A 60 -18.22 1.46 -18.27
CA PRO A 60 -18.71 1.98 -19.53
C PRO A 60 -20.03 1.32 -19.93
N ASP A 61 -20.90 2.06 -20.65
CA ASP A 61 -22.16 1.53 -21.11
C ASP A 61 -21.96 0.23 -21.91
N GLY A 62 -22.76 -0.77 -21.62
CA GLY A 62 -22.67 -2.09 -22.26
C GLY A 62 -21.53 -2.98 -21.70
N TYR A 63 -20.87 -2.61 -20.62
CA TYR A 63 -19.82 -3.43 -19.98
C TYR A 63 -20.19 -3.81 -18.54
N GLU A 64 -19.78 -5.01 -18.13
CA GLU A 64 -19.92 -5.48 -16.76
C GLU A 64 -18.60 -6.08 -16.24
N PRO A 65 -18.29 -5.91 -14.93
CA PRO A 65 -17.14 -6.56 -14.32
C PRO A 65 -17.39 -8.06 -14.21
N PHE A 66 -16.36 -8.89 -14.56
CA PHE A 66 -16.49 -10.35 -14.51
C PHE A 66 -15.32 -11.04 -13.79
N HIS A 67 -14.16 -10.35 -13.63
CA HIS A 67 -12.98 -10.94 -13.01
C HIS A 67 -12.15 -9.90 -12.28
N ILE A 68 -11.49 -10.34 -11.19
CA ILE A 68 -10.52 -9.53 -10.42
C ILE A 68 -9.22 -10.31 -10.23
N GLU A 69 -8.09 -9.69 -10.57
CA GLU A 69 -6.76 -10.07 -10.13
C GLU A 69 -6.33 -9.13 -8.99
N HIS A 70 -5.88 -9.70 -7.87
CA HIS A 70 -5.52 -8.93 -6.69
C HIS A 70 -4.20 -9.41 -6.08
N TYR A 71 -3.42 -8.47 -5.55
CA TYR A 71 -2.35 -8.73 -4.59
C TYR A 71 -2.40 -7.72 -3.46
N GLY A 72 -2.52 -8.21 -2.22
CA GLY A 72 -2.56 -7.40 -1.00
C GLY A 72 -1.37 -7.65 -0.09
N ARG A 73 -0.86 -6.58 0.53
CA ARG A 73 0.02 -6.61 1.69
C ARG A 73 -0.79 -7.07 2.91
N HIS A 74 -0.18 -7.81 3.85
CA HIS A 74 -0.79 -8.07 5.16
C HIS A 74 -1.24 -6.76 5.84
N GLY A 75 -2.23 -6.84 6.69
CA GLY A 75 -2.72 -5.71 7.49
C GLY A 75 -1.75 -5.22 8.56
N SER A 76 -2.18 -4.26 9.35
CA SER A 76 -1.45 -3.77 10.52
C SER A 76 -0.99 -4.91 11.42
N ARG A 77 0.24 -4.81 11.94
CA ARG A 77 0.90 -5.89 12.68
C ARG A 77 1.77 -5.37 13.82
N TRP A 78 2.09 -6.26 14.74
CA TRP A 78 3.14 -6.05 15.74
C TRP A 78 4.51 -5.90 15.07
N LEU A 79 5.43 -5.14 15.68
CA LEU A 79 6.79 -4.97 15.16
C LEU A 79 7.54 -6.31 15.16
N ILE A 80 8.53 -6.42 14.27
CA ILE A 80 9.29 -7.65 14.04
C ILE A 80 10.40 -7.84 15.09
N ASP A 81 11.09 -6.76 15.46
CA ASP A 81 12.22 -6.80 16.37
C ASP A 81 11.75 -6.44 17.79
N GLN A 82 11.75 -7.42 18.70
CA GLN A 82 11.39 -7.24 20.10
C GLN A 82 12.17 -6.09 20.78
N ARG A 83 13.42 -5.88 20.37
CA ARG A 83 14.24 -4.78 20.88
C ARG A 83 13.69 -3.39 20.52
N ASP A 84 12.78 -3.29 19.55
CA ASP A 84 12.12 -2.01 19.27
C ASP A 84 11.23 -1.59 20.44
N TYR A 85 10.62 -2.55 21.16
CA TYR A 85 9.85 -2.29 22.37
C TYR A 85 10.73 -2.19 23.62
N GLU A 86 11.61 -3.16 23.83
CA GLU A 86 12.40 -3.29 25.07
C GLU A 86 13.42 -2.17 25.26
N TYR A 87 14.09 -1.77 24.19
CA TYR A 87 15.20 -0.83 24.28
C TYR A 87 14.78 0.57 24.73
N PRO A 88 13.73 1.21 24.15
CA PRO A 88 13.24 2.51 24.65
C PRO A 88 12.71 2.43 26.08
N VAL A 89 12.06 1.33 26.47
CA VAL A 89 11.64 1.11 27.86
C VAL A 89 12.83 1.16 28.78
N ALA A 90 13.86 0.35 28.52
CA ALA A 90 15.04 0.26 29.38
C ALA A 90 15.77 1.61 29.51
N GLU A 91 15.89 2.39 28.43
CA GLU A 91 16.55 3.70 28.48
C GLU A 91 15.74 4.74 29.28
N LEU A 92 14.41 4.80 29.11
CA LEU A 92 13.57 5.69 29.89
C LEU A 92 13.47 5.27 31.37
N GLU A 93 13.54 3.98 31.67
CA GLU A 93 13.61 3.49 33.06
C GLU A 93 14.89 3.91 33.79
N LYS A 94 16.04 4.02 33.07
CA LYS A 94 17.25 4.60 33.67
C LYS A 94 17.00 6.04 34.10
N ALA A 95 16.34 6.85 33.25
CA ALA A 95 15.98 8.22 33.57
C ALA A 95 14.93 8.29 34.71
N GLU A 96 13.96 7.38 34.77
CA GLU A 96 12.97 7.30 35.85
C GLU A 96 13.62 7.06 37.21
N ARG A 97 14.54 6.08 37.31
CA ARG A 97 15.27 5.74 38.54
C ARG A 97 16.09 6.93 39.11
N ASN A 98 16.52 7.81 38.22
CA ASN A 98 17.26 9.02 38.61
C ASN A 98 16.34 10.25 38.82
N GLY A 99 15.01 10.11 38.68
CA GLY A 99 14.08 11.22 38.85
C GLY A 99 14.12 12.26 37.70
N TYR A 100 14.65 11.90 36.52
CA TYR A 100 14.87 12.82 35.41
C TYR A 100 13.74 12.85 34.36
N LEU A 101 12.66 12.06 34.52
CA LEU A 101 11.57 12.08 33.54
C LEU A 101 10.69 13.34 33.68
N THR A 102 10.43 13.98 32.56
CA THR A 102 9.37 14.98 32.43
C THR A 102 7.97 14.35 32.55
N PRO A 103 6.89 15.14 32.72
CA PRO A 103 5.53 14.58 32.61
C PRO A 103 5.27 13.79 31.33
N LEU A 104 5.73 14.31 30.16
CA LEU A 104 5.65 13.61 28.88
C LEU A 104 6.51 12.34 28.85
N GLY A 105 7.70 12.38 29.46
CA GLY A 105 8.57 11.21 29.61
C GLY A 105 7.90 10.09 30.39
N LYS A 106 7.18 10.40 31.48
CA LYS A 106 6.42 9.43 32.30
C LYS A 106 5.25 8.85 31.50
N GLU A 107 4.51 9.68 30.77
CA GLU A 107 3.41 9.27 29.91
C GLU A 107 3.93 8.34 28.79
N THR A 108 5.03 8.70 28.15
CA THR A 108 5.67 7.90 27.10
C THR A 108 6.16 6.56 27.65
N LEU A 109 6.83 6.54 28.81
CA LEU A 109 7.29 5.29 29.41
C LEU A 109 6.11 4.38 29.77
N LYS A 110 5.03 4.95 30.33
CA LYS A 110 3.81 4.18 30.60
C LYS A 110 3.26 3.51 29.34
N LEU A 111 3.12 4.28 28.24
CA LEU A 111 2.66 3.73 26.94
C LEU A 111 3.57 2.61 26.46
N LEU A 112 4.90 2.80 26.54
CA LEU A 112 5.88 1.81 26.10
C LEU A 112 5.80 0.51 26.93
N ARG A 113 5.62 0.62 28.25
CA ARG A 113 5.40 -0.55 29.12
C ARG A 113 4.11 -1.28 28.78
N ASP A 114 3.03 -0.54 28.57
CA ASP A 114 1.72 -1.11 28.22
C ASP A 114 1.78 -1.86 26.88
N ILE A 115 2.42 -1.32 25.87
CA ILE A 115 2.53 -1.98 24.56
C ILE A 115 3.52 -3.15 24.58
N ALA A 116 4.65 -3.02 25.29
CA ALA A 116 5.62 -4.10 25.44
C ALA A 116 5.04 -5.30 26.19
N ALA A 117 4.19 -5.06 27.20
CA ALA A 117 3.48 -6.14 27.90
C ALA A 117 2.46 -6.86 26.99
N LYS A 118 1.76 -6.12 26.12
CA LYS A 118 0.81 -6.69 25.15
C LYS A 118 1.49 -7.43 23.99
N GLU A 119 2.73 -7.07 23.68
CA GLU A 119 3.51 -7.63 22.57
C GLU A 119 4.04 -9.03 22.87
N GLN A 120 4.18 -9.41 24.13
CA GLN A 120 4.78 -10.69 24.52
C GLN A 120 4.15 -11.88 23.78
N GLY A 121 4.98 -12.57 22.98
CA GLY A 121 4.55 -13.71 22.15
C GLY A 121 3.78 -13.33 20.87
N ARG A 122 3.58 -12.03 20.61
CA ARG A 122 2.79 -11.54 19.47
C ARG A 122 3.60 -10.92 18.34
N ARG A 123 4.90 -11.03 18.41
CA ARG A 123 5.81 -10.46 17.43
C ARG A 123 5.46 -10.88 16.00
N GLU A 124 5.44 -9.92 15.07
CA GLU A 124 5.09 -10.10 13.66
C GLU A 124 3.63 -10.49 13.36
N GLU A 125 2.82 -10.76 14.37
CA GLU A 125 1.43 -11.16 14.19
C GLU A 125 0.54 -10.01 13.70
N LEU A 126 -0.53 -10.37 13.03
CA LEU A 126 -1.60 -9.44 12.65
C LEU A 126 -2.25 -8.86 13.91
N THR A 127 -2.53 -7.55 13.90
CA THR A 127 -3.32 -6.91 14.96
C THR A 127 -4.81 -6.92 14.63
N ASP A 128 -5.66 -6.57 15.62
CA ASP A 128 -7.09 -6.38 15.40
C ASP A 128 -7.37 -5.27 14.36
N MET A 129 -6.55 -4.21 14.35
CA MET A 129 -6.58 -3.18 13.30
C MET A 129 -6.29 -3.79 11.92
N GLY A 130 -5.30 -4.67 11.80
CA GLY A 130 -4.98 -5.35 10.55
C GLY A 130 -6.08 -6.29 10.07
N ALA A 131 -6.75 -6.97 10.98
CA ALA A 131 -7.93 -7.78 10.68
C ALA A 131 -9.07 -6.91 10.16
N LEU A 132 -9.37 -5.80 10.83
CA LEU A 132 -10.41 -4.83 10.43
C LEU A 132 -10.14 -4.26 9.03
N GLN A 133 -8.89 -3.88 8.74
CA GLN A 133 -8.50 -3.36 7.42
C GLN A 133 -8.90 -4.32 6.30
N HIS A 134 -8.55 -5.61 6.41
CA HIS A 134 -8.90 -6.62 5.42
C HIS A 134 -10.40 -6.92 5.37
N GLN A 135 -11.09 -6.91 6.50
CA GLN A 135 -12.56 -7.04 6.51
C GLN A 135 -13.22 -5.92 5.70
N LEU A 136 -12.79 -4.67 5.89
CA LEU A 136 -13.32 -3.52 5.16
C LEU A 136 -12.98 -3.54 3.66
N ILE A 137 -11.76 -3.96 3.29
CA ILE A 137 -11.37 -4.12 1.87
C ILE A 137 -12.26 -5.17 1.19
N GLY A 138 -12.42 -6.36 1.79
CA GLY A 138 -13.29 -7.40 1.25
C GLY A 138 -14.75 -6.98 1.14
N GLU A 139 -15.26 -6.25 2.15
CA GLU A 139 -16.62 -5.69 2.11
C GLU A 139 -16.81 -4.71 0.94
N ARG A 140 -15.87 -3.75 0.75
CA ARG A 140 -15.95 -2.79 -0.35
C ARG A 140 -15.76 -3.46 -1.72
N MET A 141 -14.90 -4.47 -1.82
CA MET A 141 -14.71 -5.24 -3.04
C MET A 141 -16.01 -5.90 -3.52
N VAL A 142 -16.75 -6.54 -2.61
CA VAL A 142 -18.07 -7.14 -2.93
C VAL A 142 -19.09 -6.07 -3.32
N ARG A 143 -19.15 -4.95 -2.59
CA ARG A 143 -20.09 -3.87 -2.85
C ARG A 143 -19.84 -3.16 -4.18
N ASN A 144 -18.57 -2.94 -4.52
CA ASN A 144 -18.18 -2.27 -5.77
C ASN A 144 -18.32 -3.18 -7.00
N PHE A 145 -18.15 -4.49 -6.83
CA PHE A 145 -18.12 -5.45 -7.94
C PHE A 145 -19.06 -6.65 -7.73
N PRO A 146 -20.36 -6.44 -7.45
CA PRO A 146 -21.28 -7.51 -7.06
C PRO A 146 -21.42 -8.60 -8.13
N LYS A 147 -21.21 -8.29 -9.43
CA LYS A 147 -21.25 -9.28 -10.53
C LYS A 147 -20.11 -10.29 -10.42
N VAL A 148 -18.94 -9.91 -9.96
CA VAL A 148 -17.79 -10.79 -9.72
C VAL A 148 -18.07 -11.80 -8.60
N PHE A 149 -18.85 -11.37 -7.60
CA PHE A 149 -19.22 -12.17 -6.43
C PHE A 149 -20.67 -12.70 -6.50
N ALA A 150 -21.21 -12.88 -7.69
CA ALA A 150 -22.55 -13.44 -7.86
C ALA A 150 -22.63 -14.90 -7.35
N PRO A 151 -23.82 -15.38 -6.94
CA PRO A 151 -23.99 -16.78 -6.53
C PRO A 151 -23.47 -17.77 -7.58
N GLY A 152 -22.69 -18.76 -7.14
CA GLY A 152 -22.03 -19.74 -8.00
C GLY A 152 -20.66 -19.32 -8.54
N SER A 153 -20.23 -18.08 -8.35
CA SER A 153 -18.87 -17.63 -8.66
C SER A 153 -17.82 -18.36 -7.82
N THR A 154 -16.60 -18.44 -8.32
CA THR A 154 -15.46 -19.04 -7.59
C THR A 154 -14.40 -18.00 -7.34
N VAL A 155 -14.04 -17.82 -6.07
CA VAL A 155 -12.90 -17.01 -5.60
C VAL A 155 -11.75 -17.94 -5.26
N ASN A 156 -10.60 -17.76 -5.90
CA ASN A 156 -9.36 -18.48 -5.61
C ASN A 156 -8.42 -17.55 -4.82
N ALA A 157 -8.19 -17.86 -3.55
CA ALA A 157 -7.37 -17.06 -2.65
C ALA A 157 -6.08 -17.78 -2.29
N LYS A 158 -4.96 -17.10 -2.39
CA LYS A 158 -3.63 -17.63 -2.05
C LYS A 158 -2.88 -16.68 -1.13
N SER A 159 -2.20 -17.23 -0.14
CA SER A 159 -1.34 -16.47 0.76
C SER A 159 0.09 -16.96 0.70
N THR A 160 1.04 -16.09 1.04
CA THR A 160 2.35 -16.56 1.47
C THR A 160 2.18 -17.38 2.75
N ILE A 161 3.19 -18.23 3.06
CA ILE A 161 3.14 -19.12 4.24
C ILE A 161 3.31 -18.38 5.57
N VAL A 162 3.34 -17.06 5.56
CA VAL A 162 3.51 -16.22 6.76
C VAL A 162 2.17 -16.00 7.44
N ILE A 163 2.08 -16.28 8.74
CA ILE A 163 0.83 -16.31 9.53
C ILE A 163 0.01 -15.02 9.35
N ARG A 164 0.62 -13.84 9.46
CA ARG A 164 -0.10 -12.56 9.27
C ARG A 164 -0.72 -12.40 7.89
N CYS A 165 -0.10 -12.96 6.85
CA CYS A 165 -0.67 -12.93 5.50
C CYS A 165 -1.85 -13.89 5.37
N ILE A 166 -1.74 -15.10 5.94
CA ILE A 166 -2.83 -16.07 6.01
C ILE A 166 -4.02 -15.48 6.76
N LEU A 167 -3.78 -14.86 7.92
CA LEU A 167 -4.85 -14.24 8.70
C LEU A 167 -5.46 -13.02 7.99
N SER A 168 -4.68 -12.25 7.24
CA SER A 168 -5.20 -11.19 6.37
C SER A 168 -6.15 -11.75 5.32
N MET A 169 -5.75 -12.82 4.63
CA MET A 169 -6.59 -13.55 3.68
C MET A 169 -7.89 -14.03 4.34
N VAL A 170 -7.80 -14.68 5.49
CA VAL A 170 -8.98 -15.21 6.20
C VAL A 170 -9.96 -14.09 6.56
N ASN A 171 -9.48 -12.94 7.06
CA ASN A 171 -10.35 -11.82 7.42
C ASN A 171 -11.05 -11.20 6.20
N GLU A 172 -10.36 -11.06 5.08
CA GLU A 172 -10.96 -10.56 3.84
C GLU A 172 -12.01 -11.53 3.29
N LEU A 173 -11.68 -12.83 3.26
CA LEU A 173 -12.60 -13.88 2.82
C LEU A 173 -13.83 -14.02 3.72
N ASN A 174 -13.71 -13.80 5.03
CA ASN A 174 -14.84 -13.79 5.94
C ASN A 174 -15.86 -12.69 5.59
N SER A 175 -15.39 -11.49 5.24
CA SER A 175 -16.26 -10.41 4.79
C SER A 175 -16.90 -10.71 3.43
N ILE A 176 -16.13 -11.26 2.48
CA ILE A 176 -16.65 -11.71 1.18
C ILE A 176 -17.75 -12.76 1.39
N ASN A 177 -17.50 -13.80 2.18
CA ASN A 177 -18.48 -14.86 2.45
C ASN A 177 -19.74 -14.34 3.16
N LYS A 178 -19.58 -13.37 4.06
CA LYS A 178 -20.71 -12.75 4.77
C LYS A 178 -21.65 -11.99 3.83
N LEU A 179 -21.08 -11.28 2.85
CA LEU A 179 -21.85 -10.43 1.93
C LEU A 179 -22.28 -11.18 0.66
N ALA A 180 -21.54 -12.20 0.27
CA ALA A 180 -21.78 -13.03 -0.92
C ALA A 180 -21.76 -14.53 -0.56
N PRO A 181 -22.74 -15.03 0.22
CA PRO A 181 -22.72 -16.40 0.77
C PRO A 181 -22.85 -17.49 -0.31
N GLY A 182 -23.23 -17.14 -1.53
CA GLY A 182 -23.30 -18.08 -2.67
C GLY A 182 -22.00 -18.27 -3.44
N VAL A 183 -20.91 -17.61 -3.03
CA VAL A 183 -19.59 -17.72 -3.66
C VAL A 183 -18.86 -18.96 -3.14
N LYS A 184 -18.25 -19.72 -4.05
CA LYS A 184 -17.34 -20.81 -3.70
C LYS A 184 -15.94 -20.24 -3.46
N VAL A 185 -15.38 -20.42 -2.26
CA VAL A 185 -14.03 -20.00 -1.91
C VAL A 185 -13.08 -21.20 -1.93
N LEU A 186 -11.95 -21.05 -2.64
CA LEU A 186 -10.81 -21.96 -2.61
C LEU A 186 -9.65 -21.18 -1.98
N ALA A 187 -9.16 -21.59 -0.81
CA ALA A 187 -8.09 -20.91 -0.10
C ALA A 187 -6.88 -21.84 0.09
N ASP A 188 -5.68 -21.33 -0.16
CA ASP A 188 -4.43 -22.07 -0.01
C ASP A 188 -3.27 -21.18 0.45
N ALA A 189 -2.27 -21.79 1.08
CA ALA A 189 -0.99 -21.16 1.43
C ALA A 189 0.12 -22.21 1.27
N SER A 190 0.87 -22.14 0.17
CA SER A 190 1.82 -23.17 -0.22
C SER A 190 3.19 -22.62 -0.56
N ASN A 191 4.25 -23.35 -0.18
CA ASN A 191 5.61 -23.07 -0.64
C ASN A 191 5.75 -23.12 -2.17
N ALA A 192 4.92 -23.90 -2.86
CA ALA A 192 4.92 -23.98 -4.33
C ALA A 192 4.61 -22.64 -5.00
N ASP A 193 3.84 -21.79 -4.34
CA ASP A 193 3.46 -20.47 -4.85
C ASP A 193 4.51 -19.38 -4.56
N MET A 194 5.49 -19.64 -3.68
CA MET A 194 6.52 -18.65 -3.31
C MET A 194 7.40 -18.24 -4.49
N ARG A 195 7.51 -19.07 -5.52
CA ARG A 195 8.22 -18.76 -6.77
C ARG A 195 7.73 -17.50 -7.49
N TYR A 196 6.48 -17.05 -7.22
CA TYR A 196 5.93 -15.80 -7.76
C TYR A 196 5.34 -14.90 -6.67
N MET A 197 4.83 -15.44 -5.57
CA MET A 197 4.21 -14.66 -4.49
C MET A 197 5.23 -13.98 -3.57
N ASN A 198 6.45 -14.52 -3.49
CA ASN A 198 7.53 -13.96 -2.67
C ASN A 198 8.89 -14.40 -3.25
N PHE A 199 9.09 -14.09 -4.54
CA PHE A 199 10.28 -14.52 -5.27
C PHE A 199 11.57 -13.91 -4.70
N ASP A 200 12.57 -14.76 -4.44
CA ASP A 200 13.91 -14.33 -4.02
C ASP A 200 14.79 -14.02 -5.25
N ASP A 201 14.82 -12.76 -5.65
CA ASP A 201 15.72 -12.26 -6.70
C ASP A 201 17.15 -12.07 -6.14
N THR A 202 17.90 -13.16 -6.05
CA THR A 202 19.24 -13.16 -5.44
C THR A 202 20.23 -12.19 -6.10
N THR A 203 20.16 -12.01 -7.43
CA THR A 203 20.96 -11.03 -8.19
C THR A 203 20.56 -9.61 -7.82
N GLY A 204 19.27 -9.30 -7.87
CA GLY A 204 18.74 -8.00 -7.48
C GLY A 204 19.04 -7.65 -6.02
N VAL A 205 18.95 -8.60 -5.10
CA VAL A 205 19.33 -8.42 -3.69
C VAL A 205 20.80 -7.98 -3.55
N LYS A 206 21.74 -8.60 -4.28
CA LYS A 206 23.15 -8.18 -4.24
C LYS A 206 23.35 -6.74 -4.72
N ILE A 207 22.69 -6.36 -5.81
CA ILE A 207 22.74 -5.00 -6.36
C ILE A 207 22.17 -3.98 -5.37
N ARG A 208 20.98 -4.24 -4.81
CA ARG A 208 20.34 -3.37 -3.81
C ARG A 208 21.20 -3.23 -2.54
N LYS A 209 21.78 -4.32 -2.05
CA LYS A 209 22.71 -4.28 -0.90
C LYS A 209 23.93 -3.39 -1.18
N ALA A 210 24.51 -3.44 -2.38
CA ALA A 210 25.61 -2.57 -2.76
C ALA A 210 25.20 -1.08 -2.81
N ALA A 211 24.06 -0.77 -3.42
CA ALA A 211 23.49 0.58 -3.46
C ALA A 211 23.22 1.13 -2.04
N LYS A 212 22.63 0.31 -1.16
CA LYS A 212 22.41 0.67 0.25
C LYS A 212 23.69 0.98 0.99
N LYS A 213 24.71 0.13 0.84
CA LYS A 213 25.99 0.33 1.51
C LYS A 213 26.68 1.64 1.12
N LYS A 214 26.56 2.05 -0.14
CA LYS A 214 27.24 3.22 -0.70
C LYS A 214 26.36 4.48 -0.68
N GLU A 215 25.25 4.46 -1.42
CA GLU A 215 24.47 5.67 -1.70
C GLU A 215 23.45 5.96 -0.58
N LEU A 216 22.73 4.94 -0.10
CA LEU A 216 21.76 5.12 0.97
C LEU A 216 22.41 5.55 2.28
N LYS A 217 23.55 4.94 2.65
CA LYS A 217 24.29 5.34 3.86
C LYS A 217 24.75 6.79 3.78
N LYS A 218 25.26 7.23 2.60
CA LYS A 218 25.65 8.63 2.38
C LYS A 218 24.46 9.58 2.49
N PHE A 219 23.34 9.21 1.90
CA PHE A 219 22.11 10.01 1.96
C PHE A 219 21.57 10.11 3.39
N GLN A 220 21.46 8.99 4.11
CA GLN A 220 20.97 8.98 5.48
C GLN A 220 21.82 9.79 6.46
N ALA A 221 23.11 10.01 6.18
CA ALA A 221 23.96 10.86 6.97
C ALA A 221 23.56 12.35 6.93
N LYS A 222 22.72 12.77 5.98
CA LYS A 222 22.14 14.13 5.90
C LYS A 222 20.98 14.32 6.90
N TYR A 223 20.41 13.24 7.38
CA TYR A 223 19.31 13.20 8.36
C TYR A 223 19.79 12.50 9.63
N PRO A 224 20.73 13.11 10.41
CA PRO A 224 21.30 12.46 11.58
C PRO A 224 20.28 12.36 12.71
N GLU A 225 20.33 11.25 13.42
CA GLU A 225 19.54 11.01 14.64
C GLU A 225 20.22 11.70 15.80
N LYS A 226 19.83 12.95 16.09
CA LYS A 226 20.47 13.83 17.06
C LYS A 226 19.98 13.65 18.49
N GLY A 227 18.85 12.94 18.68
CA GLY A 227 18.25 12.72 19.99
C GLY A 227 17.68 13.98 20.65
N VAL A 228 17.40 15.04 19.87
CA VAL A 228 16.86 16.31 20.41
C VAL A 228 15.52 16.08 21.12
N PHE A 229 14.68 15.17 20.62
CA PHE A 229 13.42 14.78 21.24
C PHE A 229 13.57 14.35 22.71
N LEU A 230 14.73 13.82 23.13
CA LEU A 230 14.97 13.37 24.49
C LEU A 230 14.88 14.51 25.50
N THR A 231 15.14 15.76 25.11
CA THR A 231 15.00 16.94 26.00
C THR A 231 13.52 17.20 26.36
N ARG A 232 12.57 16.68 25.58
CA ARG A 232 11.14 16.72 25.90
C ARG A 232 10.73 15.63 26.89
N LEU A 233 11.51 14.55 26.99
CA LEU A 233 11.25 13.39 27.85
C LEU A 233 12.06 13.38 29.14
N ILE A 234 13.26 13.97 29.11
CA ILE A 234 14.27 13.88 30.17
C ILE A 234 14.78 15.29 30.52
N THR A 235 14.78 15.62 31.81
CA THR A 235 15.13 16.97 32.33
C THR A 235 16.63 17.21 32.45
N ASN A 236 17.46 16.14 32.48
CA ASN A 236 18.91 16.25 32.70
C ASN A 236 19.69 16.09 31.38
N PRO A 237 20.25 17.17 30.79
CA PRO A 237 21.01 17.13 29.55
C PRO A 237 22.32 16.32 29.63
N GLU A 238 22.99 16.35 30.80
CA GLU A 238 24.23 15.59 30.99
C GLU A 238 23.96 14.10 30.99
N PHE A 239 22.88 13.67 31.63
CA PHE A 239 22.43 12.28 31.60
C PHE A 239 22.10 11.82 30.16
N ILE A 240 21.42 12.66 29.37
CA ILE A 240 21.14 12.38 27.96
C ILE A 240 22.44 12.14 27.19
N ARG A 241 23.42 13.04 27.35
CA ARG A 241 24.70 13.00 26.63
C ARG A 241 25.53 11.78 27.01
N ASP A 242 25.62 11.47 28.30
CA ASP A 242 26.62 10.55 28.84
C ASP A 242 26.08 9.11 29.04
N SER A 243 24.76 8.95 29.11
CA SER A 243 24.14 7.66 29.51
C SER A 243 23.19 7.05 28.47
N ILE A 244 22.83 7.77 27.40
CA ILE A 244 21.86 7.31 26.41
C ILE A 244 22.48 7.26 25.00
N ASP A 245 22.32 6.14 24.30
CA ASP A 245 22.58 6.03 22.85
C ASP A 245 21.43 6.72 22.10
N ASN A 246 21.58 8.03 21.88
CA ASN A 246 20.56 8.90 21.30
C ASN A 246 20.02 8.37 19.97
N SER A 247 20.91 7.96 19.05
CA SER A 247 20.51 7.53 17.72
C SER A 247 19.73 6.22 17.75
N ARG A 248 20.10 5.32 18.63
CA ARG A 248 19.43 4.03 18.78
C ARG A 248 18.06 4.17 19.42
N VAL A 249 17.94 5.01 20.46
CA VAL A 249 16.63 5.32 21.08
C VAL A 249 15.72 5.99 20.09
N GLU A 250 16.20 7.04 19.38
CA GLU A 250 15.41 7.78 18.41
C GLU A 250 14.77 6.86 17.38
N ARG A 251 15.57 6.04 16.72
CA ARG A 251 15.12 5.12 15.67
C ARG A 251 14.11 4.10 16.18
N ARG A 252 14.35 3.50 17.37
CA ARG A 252 13.47 2.47 17.94
C ARG A 252 12.19 3.07 18.49
N LEU A 253 12.28 4.17 19.21
CA LEU A 253 11.11 4.86 19.74
C LEU A 253 10.21 5.38 18.62
N TRP A 254 10.80 5.97 17.57
CA TRP A 254 10.02 6.39 16.40
C TRP A 254 9.24 5.21 15.78
N ARG A 255 9.85 4.03 15.63
CA ARG A 255 9.15 2.84 15.11
C ARG A 255 7.98 2.42 15.97
N VAL A 256 8.16 2.37 17.29
CA VAL A 256 7.08 1.99 18.20
C VAL A 256 5.96 3.01 18.15
N LEU A 257 6.26 4.31 18.26
CA LEU A 257 5.24 5.35 18.26
C LEU A 257 4.54 5.45 16.90
N SER A 258 5.27 5.31 15.78
CA SER A 258 4.68 5.22 14.44
C SER A 258 3.75 4.02 14.28
N ASN A 259 4.05 2.90 14.95
CA ASN A 259 3.24 1.69 14.89
C ASN A 259 1.99 1.74 15.79
N MET A 260 1.81 2.79 16.62
CA MET A 260 0.61 2.91 17.48
C MET A 260 -0.68 2.96 16.67
N GLN A 261 -0.66 3.50 15.46
CA GLN A 261 -1.79 3.46 14.53
C GLN A 261 -2.17 2.05 14.04
N SER A 262 -1.32 1.05 14.31
CA SER A 262 -1.62 -0.36 14.07
C SER A 262 -2.43 -1.02 15.20
N HIS A 263 -2.77 -0.29 16.26
CA HIS A 263 -3.43 -0.84 17.45
C HIS A 263 -4.67 -0.03 17.82
N ILE A 264 -5.83 -0.67 17.86
CA ILE A 264 -7.09 -0.01 18.19
C ILE A 264 -7.03 0.55 19.61
N GLY A 265 -7.41 1.84 19.76
CA GLY A 265 -7.50 2.51 21.05
C GLY A 265 -6.17 2.90 21.70
N MET A 266 -5.04 2.73 21.02
CA MET A 266 -3.75 3.22 21.52
C MET A 266 -3.58 4.72 21.24
N PRO A 267 -3.05 5.51 22.21
CA PRO A 267 -2.89 6.95 22.03
C PRO A 267 -1.78 7.28 21.04
N TRP A 268 -2.00 8.33 20.25
CA TRP A 268 -0.99 8.89 19.35
C TRP A 268 -0.12 9.93 20.07
N LEU A 269 1.10 9.55 20.44
CA LEU A 269 2.05 10.44 21.12
C LEU A 269 3.16 10.96 20.21
N THR A 270 3.26 10.49 18.98
CA THR A 270 4.38 10.76 18.07
C THR A 270 4.59 12.26 17.89
N ASP A 271 3.54 13.04 17.65
CA ASP A 271 3.61 14.49 17.40
C ASP A 271 3.97 15.31 18.66
N ARG A 272 3.83 14.73 19.85
CA ARG A 272 4.23 15.34 21.12
C ARG A 272 5.67 15.00 21.49
N VAL A 273 6.14 13.81 21.10
CA VAL A 273 7.49 13.31 21.37
C VAL A 273 8.48 13.82 20.35
N PHE A 274 8.14 13.73 19.07
CA PHE A 274 8.99 14.17 17.95
C PHE A 274 8.43 15.45 17.32
N SER A 275 9.31 16.39 16.96
CA SER A 275 8.92 17.50 16.09
C SER A 275 8.67 17.01 14.67
N HIS A 276 8.00 17.82 13.85
CA HIS A 276 7.80 17.50 12.44
C HIS A 276 9.13 17.29 11.70
N GLU A 277 10.16 18.10 11.99
CA GLU A 277 11.50 17.94 11.39
C GLU A 277 12.14 16.60 11.77
N GLU A 278 12.02 16.15 13.02
CA GLU A 278 12.56 14.87 13.48
C GLU A 278 11.81 13.69 12.80
N GLN A 279 10.49 13.77 12.72
CA GLN A 279 9.68 12.78 12.00
C GLN A 279 10.02 12.77 10.51
N HIS A 280 10.15 13.92 9.86
CA HIS A 280 10.59 14.06 8.49
C HIS A 280 11.95 13.39 8.25
N GLY A 281 12.91 13.62 9.15
CA GLY A 281 14.23 12.96 9.07
C GLY A 281 14.13 11.43 9.08
N GLN A 282 13.35 10.85 9.99
CA GLN A 282 13.14 9.41 10.07
C GLN A 282 12.39 8.87 8.84
N TRP A 283 11.37 9.62 8.40
CA TRP A 283 10.61 9.31 7.20
C TRP A 283 11.50 9.31 5.95
N MET A 284 12.35 10.35 5.73
CA MET A 284 13.27 10.41 4.59
C MET A 284 14.26 9.25 4.56
N ARG A 285 14.77 8.84 5.71
CA ARG A 285 15.65 7.65 5.85
C ARG A 285 14.92 6.37 5.42
N SER A 286 13.66 6.23 5.80
CA SER A 286 12.83 5.08 5.47
C SER A 286 12.38 5.11 4.01
N ASN A 287 11.89 6.25 3.52
CA ASN A 287 11.45 6.43 2.13
C ASN A 287 12.58 6.15 1.13
N ALA A 288 13.77 6.69 1.38
CA ALA A 288 14.95 6.41 0.56
C ALA A 288 15.36 4.93 0.58
N ASN A 289 15.22 4.25 1.72
CA ASN A 289 15.46 2.81 1.79
C ASN A 289 14.49 2.02 0.90
N TRP A 290 13.20 2.35 0.93
CA TRP A 290 12.19 1.72 0.09
C TRP A 290 12.37 2.06 -1.39
N PHE A 291 12.80 3.28 -1.71
CA PHE A 291 13.14 3.62 -3.08
C PHE A 291 14.29 2.77 -3.62
N VAL A 292 15.36 2.54 -2.85
CA VAL A 292 16.46 1.65 -3.26
C VAL A 292 16.00 0.19 -3.40
N GLU A 293 14.99 -0.24 -2.64
CA GLU A 293 14.43 -1.60 -2.76
C GLU A 293 13.63 -1.81 -4.05
N ALA A 294 12.94 -0.79 -4.56
CA ALA A 294 11.93 -0.98 -5.60
C ALA A 294 11.95 0.06 -6.72
N GLY A 295 12.49 1.25 -6.47
CA GLY A 295 12.43 2.38 -7.40
C GLY A 295 13.21 2.14 -8.69
N ASN A 296 12.77 2.80 -9.76
CA ASN A 296 13.47 2.79 -11.04
C ASN A 296 14.68 3.75 -10.98
N SER A 297 15.89 3.20 -10.94
CA SER A 297 17.11 3.97 -10.73
C SER A 297 18.37 3.28 -11.27
N LYS A 298 19.30 4.07 -11.85
CA LYS A 298 20.65 3.61 -12.18
C LYS A 298 21.44 3.16 -10.94
N LEU A 299 21.09 3.64 -9.74
CA LEU A 299 21.68 3.18 -8.48
C LEU A 299 21.53 1.66 -8.31
N THR A 300 20.43 1.11 -8.80
CA THR A 300 20.12 -0.33 -8.78
C THR A 300 20.17 -0.95 -10.19
N LYS A 301 20.84 -0.30 -11.16
CA LYS A 301 20.93 -0.74 -12.56
C LYS A 301 19.56 -0.92 -13.21
N ASN A 302 18.57 -0.13 -12.80
CA ASN A 302 17.18 -0.18 -13.25
C ASN A 302 16.55 -1.59 -13.11
N ARG A 303 16.97 -2.36 -12.09
CA ARG A 303 16.53 -3.76 -11.89
C ARG A 303 15.57 -3.94 -10.71
N ALA A 304 15.52 -3.00 -9.77
CA ALA A 304 14.82 -3.21 -8.50
C ALA A 304 13.35 -3.61 -8.69
N GLN A 305 12.63 -2.93 -9.58
CA GLN A 305 11.23 -3.22 -9.90
C GLN A 305 11.02 -4.62 -10.51
N TYR A 306 12.00 -5.15 -11.27
CA TYR A 306 11.89 -6.47 -11.88
C TYR A 306 11.98 -7.63 -10.88
N SER A 307 12.21 -7.35 -9.59
CA SER A 307 12.08 -8.38 -8.55
C SER A 307 10.70 -9.03 -8.55
N GLN A 308 9.65 -8.34 -9.07
CA GLN A 308 8.29 -8.88 -9.15
C GLN A 308 7.86 -9.29 -10.57
N ARG A 309 8.81 -9.55 -11.48
CA ARG A 309 8.52 -10.01 -12.85
C ARG A 309 7.69 -11.30 -12.91
N HIS A 310 7.92 -12.23 -11.98
CA HIS A 310 7.15 -13.48 -11.92
C HIS A 310 5.72 -13.27 -11.41
N LEU A 311 5.51 -12.32 -10.50
CA LEU A 311 4.17 -11.97 -10.02
C LEU A 311 3.35 -11.28 -11.12
N LEU A 312 3.93 -10.33 -11.85
CA LEU A 312 3.25 -9.69 -12.97
C LEU A 312 2.91 -10.70 -14.08
N ARG A 313 3.84 -11.63 -14.40
CA ARG A 313 3.57 -12.69 -15.37
C ARG A 313 2.42 -13.60 -14.91
N ASN A 314 2.39 -13.97 -13.63
CA ASN A 314 1.29 -14.76 -13.06
C ASN A 314 -0.05 -14.02 -13.13
N PHE A 315 -0.09 -12.70 -12.93
CA PHE A 315 -1.30 -11.87 -13.12
C PHE A 315 -1.79 -11.97 -14.58
N ILE A 316 -0.88 -11.80 -15.54
CA ILE A 316 -1.22 -11.87 -16.97
C ILE A 316 -1.76 -13.24 -17.35
N GLU A 317 -1.07 -14.32 -16.95
CA GLU A 317 -1.45 -15.69 -17.29
C GLU A 317 -2.81 -16.11 -16.65
N SER A 318 -3.06 -15.69 -15.40
CA SER A 318 -4.33 -15.97 -14.75
C SER A 318 -5.49 -15.14 -15.32
N ALA A 319 -5.22 -13.87 -15.67
CA ALA A 319 -6.19 -13.02 -16.36
C ALA A 319 -6.54 -13.56 -17.75
N ASP A 320 -5.55 -13.99 -18.54
CA ASP A 320 -5.78 -14.63 -19.84
C ASP A 320 -6.66 -15.88 -19.71
N THR A 321 -6.41 -16.69 -18.68
CA THR A 321 -7.24 -17.86 -18.37
C THR A 321 -8.68 -17.47 -18.06
N ALA A 322 -8.89 -16.41 -17.27
CA ALA A 322 -10.22 -15.92 -16.92
C ALA A 322 -10.95 -15.29 -18.12
N VAL A 323 -10.22 -14.59 -18.99
CA VAL A 323 -10.77 -14.02 -20.25
C VAL A 323 -11.23 -15.13 -21.19
N ALA A 324 -10.43 -16.18 -21.35
CA ALA A 324 -10.77 -17.31 -22.21
C ALA A 324 -11.86 -18.22 -21.63
N SER A 325 -11.92 -18.37 -20.30
CA SER A 325 -12.85 -19.25 -19.60
C SER A 325 -13.11 -18.75 -18.18
N PRO A 326 -14.16 -17.98 -17.94
CA PRO A 326 -14.43 -17.29 -16.67
C PRO A 326 -14.96 -18.26 -15.58
N ARG A 327 -14.19 -19.31 -15.27
CA ARG A 327 -14.53 -20.27 -14.19
C ARG A 327 -14.18 -19.73 -12.80
N VAL A 328 -13.15 -18.89 -12.72
CA VAL A 328 -12.70 -18.21 -11.51
C VAL A 328 -12.99 -16.73 -11.68
N SER A 329 -13.81 -16.19 -10.80
CA SER A 329 -14.22 -14.78 -10.87
C SER A 329 -13.25 -13.83 -10.13
N ALA A 330 -12.45 -14.33 -9.19
CA ALA A 330 -11.41 -13.54 -8.55
C ALA A 330 -10.21 -14.42 -8.15
N ASN A 331 -9.00 -13.92 -8.41
CA ASN A 331 -7.75 -14.44 -7.88
C ASN A 331 -7.20 -13.44 -6.85
N LEU A 332 -7.30 -13.79 -5.57
CA LEU A 332 -6.85 -12.95 -4.47
C LEU A 332 -5.53 -13.48 -3.93
N ARG A 333 -4.50 -12.61 -3.86
CA ARG A 333 -3.17 -12.97 -3.36
C ARG A 333 -2.79 -12.10 -2.18
N PHE A 334 -2.21 -12.71 -1.14
CA PHE A 334 -1.87 -12.04 0.12
C PHE A 334 -0.40 -12.23 0.47
N GLY A 335 0.31 -11.12 0.69
CA GLY A 335 1.74 -11.16 0.96
C GLY A 335 2.27 -9.88 1.62
N HIS A 336 3.26 -9.24 0.99
CA HIS A 336 4.11 -8.25 1.66
C HIS A 336 4.25 -6.93 0.88
N ASP A 337 4.63 -5.86 1.61
CA ASP A 337 5.04 -4.57 1.07
C ASP A 337 6.15 -4.68 0.01
N GLY A 338 7.15 -5.54 0.26
CA GLY A 338 8.25 -5.82 -0.66
C GLY A 338 7.82 -6.44 -1.99
N MET A 339 6.53 -6.81 -2.15
CA MET A 339 5.95 -7.27 -3.41
C MET A 339 5.08 -6.18 -4.05
N VAL A 340 4.20 -5.55 -3.27
CA VAL A 340 3.30 -4.48 -3.76
C VAL A 340 4.12 -3.33 -4.35
N LEU A 341 5.14 -2.87 -3.63
CA LEU A 341 5.91 -1.70 -4.03
C LEU A 341 6.64 -1.89 -5.38
N PRO A 342 7.49 -2.91 -5.59
CA PRO A 342 8.12 -3.10 -6.88
C PRO A 342 7.13 -3.51 -7.99
N LEU A 343 6.01 -4.18 -7.67
CA LEU A 343 4.96 -4.44 -8.65
C LEU A 343 4.31 -3.14 -9.15
N THR A 344 4.02 -2.19 -8.26
CA THR A 344 3.52 -0.85 -8.61
C THR A 344 4.46 -0.14 -9.58
N VAL A 345 5.77 -0.16 -9.31
CA VAL A 345 6.79 0.45 -10.18
C VAL A 345 6.93 -0.32 -11.50
N LEU A 346 6.89 -1.65 -11.48
CA LEU A 346 6.99 -2.49 -12.67
C LEU A 346 5.80 -2.31 -13.62
N MET A 347 4.59 -2.16 -13.06
CA MET A 347 3.36 -1.89 -13.81
C MET A 347 3.26 -0.43 -14.29
N GLU A 348 4.19 0.43 -13.89
CA GLU A 348 4.20 1.87 -14.23
C GLU A 348 2.92 2.58 -13.77
N ILE A 349 2.45 2.22 -12.57
CA ILE A 349 1.27 2.84 -11.97
C ILE A 349 1.57 4.31 -11.67
N ASN A 350 0.72 5.21 -12.14
CA ASN A 350 0.89 6.65 -12.02
C ASN A 350 2.30 7.08 -12.48
N ASP A 351 2.97 7.90 -11.69
CA ASP A 351 4.34 8.38 -11.97
C ASP A 351 5.41 7.67 -11.10
N TYR A 352 5.05 6.56 -10.44
CA TYR A 352 5.97 5.85 -9.54
C TYR A 352 7.12 5.13 -10.26
N ALA A 353 6.99 4.89 -11.57
CA ALA A 353 8.06 4.30 -12.40
C ALA A 353 9.06 5.31 -12.94
N ARG A 354 8.91 6.59 -12.67
CA ARG A 354 9.84 7.65 -13.06
C ARG A 354 11.27 7.31 -12.62
N GLU A 355 12.23 7.48 -13.53
CA GLU A 355 13.64 7.25 -13.23
C GLU A 355 14.19 8.36 -12.32
N ILE A 356 14.66 8.00 -11.12
CA ILE A 356 15.31 8.91 -10.18
C ILE A 356 16.71 8.38 -9.89
N ASN A 357 17.73 9.12 -10.27
CA ASN A 357 19.13 8.69 -10.22
C ASN A 357 19.93 9.29 -9.04
N SER A 358 19.31 10.16 -8.25
CA SER A 358 19.85 10.71 -7.01
C SER A 358 18.79 10.67 -5.92
N LEU A 359 19.14 10.15 -4.75
CA LEU A 359 18.24 10.14 -3.59
C LEU A 359 17.88 11.56 -3.13
N ASP A 360 18.68 12.57 -3.48
CA ASP A 360 18.40 13.98 -3.18
C ASP A 360 17.18 14.53 -3.96
N GLN A 361 16.74 13.84 -5.00
CA GLN A 361 15.57 14.20 -5.79
C GLN A 361 14.25 13.60 -5.23
N LEU A 362 14.32 12.71 -4.23
CA LEU A 362 13.14 11.97 -3.76
C LEU A 362 12.04 12.88 -3.22
N GLU A 363 12.40 13.88 -2.42
CA GLU A 363 11.44 14.82 -1.84
C GLU A 363 10.72 15.63 -2.92
N GLN A 364 11.48 16.21 -3.86
CA GLN A 364 10.93 16.98 -4.97
C GLN A 364 10.12 16.11 -5.94
N SER A 365 10.50 14.84 -6.07
CA SER A 365 9.80 13.89 -6.94
C SER A 365 8.44 13.46 -6.40
N ARG A 366 8.15 13.70 -5.12
CA ARG A 366 6.94 13.21 -4.45
C ARG A 366 6.73 11.70 -4.58
N TRP A 367 7.83 10.96 -4.60
CA TRP A 367 7.81 9.50 -4.56
C TRP A 367 7.78 9.06 -3.09
N TYR A 368 6.62 8.70 -2.58
CA TYR A 368 6.37 8.43 -1.17
C TYR A 368 5.93 6.99 -0.96
N CYS A 369 6.69 6.25 -0.15
CA CYS A 369 6.41 4.83 0.07
C CYS A 369 5.08 4.60 0.81
N GLN A 370 4.63 5.51 1.69
CA GLN A 370 3.36 5.37 2.40
C GLN A 370 2.13 5.48 1.49
N ASP A 371 2.25 6.17 0.33
CA ASP A 371 1.16 6.26 -0.63
C ASP A 371 0.99 4.95 -1.42
N ILE A 372 2.09 4.19 -1.55
CA ILE A 372 2.13 2.93 -2.29
C ILE A 372 1.87 1.74 -1.38
N ILE A 373 2.55 1.71 -0.22
CA ILE A 373 2.53 0.57 0.70
C ILE A 373 2.11 0.93 2.12
N PRO A 374 0.96 1.60 2.35
CA PRO A 374 0.38 1.62 3.70
C PRO A 374 0.17 0.18 4.20
N MET A 375 -0.16 -0.02 5.47
CA MET A 375 -0.62 -1.34 5.94
C MET A 375 -1.84 -1.78 5.13
N ALA A 376 -1.99 -3.06 4.83
CA ALA A 376 -3.03 -3.63 3.96
C ALA A 376 -3.05 -3.07 2.52
N ALA A 377 -1.96 -2.45 2.05
CA ALA A 377 -1.86 -1.97 0.67
C ALA A 377 -2.22 -3.04 -0.35
N ASN A 378 -2.92 -2.65 -1.41
CA ASN A 378 -3.36 -3.62 -2.42
C ASN A 378 -3.39 -3.04 -3.83
N ILE A 379 -3.21 -3.92 -4.81
CA ILE A 379 -3.45 -3.68 -6.22
C ILE A 379 -4.61 -4.58 -6.65
N GLN A 380 -5.61 -3.99 -7.31
CA GLN A 380 -6.75 -4.72 -7.86
C GLN A 380 -6.85 -4.40 -9.35
N MET A 381 -6.84 -5.42 -10.22
CA MET A 381 -7.13 -5.29 -11.65
C MET A 381 -8.52 -5.85 -11.90
N ILE A 382 -9.46 -5.01 -12.27
CA ILE A 382 -10.86 -5.38 -12.50
C ILE A 382 -11.10 -5.46 -14.01
N PHE A 383 -11.52 -6.62 -14.47
CA PHE A 383 -11.77 -6.92 -15.88
C PHE A 383 -13.25 -6.82 -16.22
N TYR A 384 -13.54 -6.16 -17.33
CA TYR A 384 -14.89 -5.88 -17.84
C TYR A 384 -15.05 -6.48 -19.22
N ARG A 385 -16.20 -7.10 -19.47
CA ARG A 385 -16.60 -7.63 -20.78
C ARG A 385 -17.84 -6.95 -21.30
N PRO A 386 -18.08 -6.93 -22.61
CA PRO A 386 -19.36 -6.53 -23.17
C PRO A 386 -20.48 -7.43 -22.65
N THR A 387 -21.67 -6.86 -22.40
CA THR A 387 -22.84 -7.61 -21.91
C THR A 387 -23.52 -8.41 -23.01
N ASP A 388 -23.33 -8.04 -24.27
CA ASP A 388 -23.95 -8.59 -25.47
C ASP A 388 -23.01 -9.42 -26.35
N SER A 389 -21.75 -9.58 -25.95
CA SER A 389 -20.72 -10.26 -26.73
C SER A 389 -19.80 -11.09 -25.84
N THR A 390 -19.32 -12.23 -26.38
CA THR A 390 -18.26 -13.04 -25.75
C THR A 390 -16.88 -12.79 -26.36
N ALA A 391 -16.73 -11.73 -27.18
CA ALA A 391 -15.47 -11.39 -27.82
C ALA A 391 -14.39 -11.06 -26.77
N THR A 392 -13.29 -11.79 -26.80
CA THR A 392 -12.16 -11.62 -25.87
C THR A 392 -11.33 -10.39 -26.19
N ASP A 393 -11.39 -9.89 -27.42
CA ASP A 393 -10.64 -8.73 -27.88
C ASP A 393 -11.15 -7.39 -27.33
N ASP A 394 -12.39 -7.36 -26.85
CA ASP A 394 -13.05 -6.17 -26.33
C ASP A 394 -13.02 -6.07 -24.79
N VAL A 395 -12.25 -6.92 -24.13
CA VAL A 395 -12.09 -6.88 -22.67
C VAL A 395 -11.37 -5.59 -22.27
N LEU A 396 -11.98 -4.87 -21.31
CA LEU A 396 -11.40 -3.71 -20.67
C LEU A 396 -10.87 -4.08 -19.28
N VAL A 397 -9.90 -3.32 -18.82
CA VAL A 397 -9.36 -3.43 -17.45
C VAL A 397 -9.27 -2.04 -16.82
N LYS A 398 -9.64 -1.97 -15.54
CA LYS A 398 -9.40 -0.84 -14.64
C LYS A 398 -8.52 -1.34 -13.50
N VAL A 399 -7.54 -0.53 -13.08
CA VAL A 399 -6.66 -0.90 -11.98
C VAL A 399 -6.80 0.09 -10.83
N LEU A 400 -6.78 -0.45 -9.62
CA LEU A 400 -6.80 0.31 -8.38
C LEU A 400 -5.49 0.06 -7.62
N LEU A 401 -4.91 1.12 -7.04
CA LEU A 401 -3.88 1.05 -6.01
C LEU A 401 -4.48 1.59 -4.70
N ASN A 402 -4.52 0.75 -3.68
CA ASN A 402 -5.14 1.12 -2.40
C ASN A 402 -6.57 1.65 -2.59
N GLU A 403 -7.36 0.98 -3.45
CA GLU A 403 -8.74 1.33 -3.81
C GLU A 403 -8.92 2.69 -4.51
N ASN A 404 -7.83 3.35 -4.93
CA ASN A 404 -7.87 4.54 -5.78
C ASN A 404 -7.68 4.16 -7.24
N GLU A 405 -8.48 4.74 -8.15
CA GLU A 405 -8.26 4.63 -9.58
C GLU A 405 -6.93 5.29 -9.98
N ILE A 406 -6.17 4.62 -10.85
CA ILE A 406 -4.80 5.02 -11.21
C ILE A 406 -4.64 5.11 -12.73
N VAL A 407 -3.55 5.77 -13.13
CA VAL A 407 -3.13 5.85 -14.53
C VAL A 407 -2.14 4.73 -14.82
N LEU A 408 -2.31 4.07 -15.99
CA LEU A 408 -1.40 3.05 -16.53
C LEU A 408 -0.69 3.55 -17.78
N PRO A 409 0.39 2.87 -18.23
CA PRO A 409 1.00 3.17 -19.52
C PRO A 409 0.01 2.90 -20.67
N GLY A 410 0.10 3.73 -21.72
CA GLY A 410 -0.78 3.64 -22.87
C GLY A 410 -1.99 4.60 -22.83
N THR A 411 -2.86 4.47 -23.81
CA THR A 411 -4.03 5.34 -23.97
C THR A 411 -5.28 4.66 -23.42
N PRO A 412 -5.98 5.26 -22.47
CA PRO A 412 -7.25 4.73 -22.01
C PRO A 412 -8.32 4.81 -23.12
N VAL A 413 -9.24 3.87 -23.12
CA VAL A 413 -10.43 3.90 -23.99
C VAL A 413 -11.41 4.96 -23.52
N SER A 414 -11.63 5.01 -22.20
CA SER A 414 -12.52 5.96 -21.53
C SER A 414 -12.19 6.01 -20.05
N GLY A 415 -12.04 7.21 -19.48
CA GLY A 415 -11.71 7.36 -18.05
C GLY A 415 -10.55 6.46 -17.62
N PRO A 416 -10.73 5.62 -16.57
CA PRO A 416 -9.68 4.71 -16.07
C PRO A 416 -9.65 3.34 -16.77
N TYR A 417 -10.33 3.18 -17.93
CA TYR A 417 -10.50 1.89 -18.62
C TYR A 417 -9.55 1.76 -19.80
N TYR A 418 -8.77 0.68 -19.81
CA TYR A 418 -7.79 0.34 -20.85
C TYR A 418 -8.19 -0.95 -21.56
N ARG A 419 -7.82 -1.12 -22.83
CA ARG A 419 -7.95 -2.43 -23.50
C ARG A 419 -6.97 -3.42 -22.92
N TRP A 420 -7.49 -4.56 -22.46
CA TRP A 420 -6.62 -5.60 -21.89
C TRP A 420 -5.56 -6.07 -22.87
N LYS A 421 -5.93 -6.34 -24.12
CA LYS A 421 -4.98 -6.81 -25.14
C LYS A 421 -3.76 -5.89 -25.34
N ASP A 422 -3.96 -4.58 -25.23
CA ASP A 422 -2.90 -3.61 -25.42
C ASP A 422 -1.96 -3.57 -24.20
N LEU A 423 -2.51 -3.51 -23.00
CA LEU A 423 -1.74 -3.59 -21.76
C LEU A 423 -1.02 -4.93 -21.60
N ARG A 424 -1.68 -6.03 -21.93
CA ARG A 424 -1.10 -7.37 -21.94
C ARG A 424 0.14 -7.44 -22.83
N LYS A 425 0.01 -6.96 -24.08
CA LYS A 425 1.13 -6.88 -25.02
C LYS A 425 2.27 -6.07 -24.47
N TYR A 426 1.98 -4.87 -23.97
CA TYR A 426 2.96 -3.97 -23.36
C TYR A 426 3.73 -4.64 -22.21
N TYR A 427 3.02 -5.24 -21.27
CA TYR A 427 3.66 -5.87 -20.12
C TYR A 427 4.46 -7.12 -20.49
N LEU A 428 4.00 -7.94 -21.43
CA LEU A 428 4.76 -9.10 -21.91
C LEU A 428 6.04 -8.66 -22.60
N GLU A 429 5.99 -7.69 -23.52
CA GLU A 429 7.17 -7.14 -24.19
C GLU A 429 8.19 -6.58 -23.19
N LYS A 430 7.72 -5.87 -22.16
CA LYS A 430 8.54 -5.36 -21.06
C LYS A 430 9.21 -6.48 -20.27
N LEU A 431 8.47 -7.52 -19.90
CA LEU A 431 8.99 -8.68 -19.17
C LEU A 431 10.00 -9.49 -20.00
N ASP A 432 9.71 -9.69 -21.30
CA ASP A 432 10.55 -10.46 -22.19
C ASP A 432 11.83 -9.70 -22.61
N SER A 433 11.82 -8.37 -22.57
CA SER A 433 13.01 -7.53 -22.78
C SER A 433 13.99 -7.55 -21.62
N PHE A 434 13.57 -8.00 -20.43
CA PHE A 434 14.41 -8.05 -19.23
C PHE A 434 15.43 -9.19 -19.32
N LYS A 435 16.71 -8.85 -19.19
CA LYS A 435 17.82 -9.82 -19.14
C LYS A 435 18.19 -10.14 -17.69
N GLU A 436 18.20 -11.41 -17.32
CA GLU A 436 18.56 -11.88 -15.98
C GLU A 436 20.06 -11.68 -15.62
#